data_fa81a254905d9ef800e8a286c6130c98
#
_entry.id   fa81a254905d9ef800e8a286c6130c98
#
_cell.length_a   1.000
_cell.length_b   1.000
_cell.length_c   1.000
_cell.angle_alpha   90.00
_cell.angle_beta   90.00
_cell.angle_gamma   90.00
#
_symmetry.space_group_name_H-M   'P 1'
#
loop_
_entity.id
_entity.type
_entity.pdbx_description
1 polymer ?
#
loop_
_entity_poly.entity_id
_entity_poly.type
_entity_poly.pdbx_seq_one_letter_code
_entity_poly.pdbx_strand_id
1 'polypeptide(L)'
;YNGETIQVALGKGDYVAGGAKGMPFLSFENLNKLRPMIAGEVWDDITDYPEIAKEMFSGRCDDPVEWATMWKELGADIICIRLMSIDPFKKNASADDAATLVQRIVDKTNLPVMVSGCGNVERDIEVLTVVCEKVKNTRLLINKVEEGEYKKLATAAMANNHVIIGFSNL
;
A
#
# COMPACT_ATOMS: atom_id res chain seq x y z
N TYR A 1 22.60 19.48 10.26
CA TYR A 1 22.39 18.26 9.47
C TYR A 1 22.29 18.62 7.99
N ASN A 2 23.24 18.14 7.18
CA ASN A 2 23.30 18.46 5.74
C ASN A 2 22.79 17.30 4.85
N GLY A 3 22.04 16.38 5.43
CA GLY A 3 21.48 15.25 4.71
C GLY A 3 20.09 15.54 4.14
N GLU A 4 19.77 14.91 3.03
CA GLU A 4 18.45 14.91 2.42
C GLU A 4 17.99 13.45 2.25
N THR A 5 16.75 13.14 2.62
CA THR A 5 16.19 11.81 2.34
C THR A 5 15.96 11.65 0.84
N ILE A 6 16.24 10.47 0.32
CA ILE A 6 16.04 10.16 -1.10
C ILE A 6 14.56 10.34 -1.47
N GLN A 7 14.32 10.94 -2.62
CA GLN A 7 12.98 11.06 -3.18
C GLN A 7 12.59 9.78 -3.91
N VAL A 8 11.37 9.32 -3.68
CA VAL A 8 10.79 8.12 -4.31
C VAL A 8 9.50 8.51 -5.01
N ALA A 9 9.47 8.33 -6.33
CA ALA A 9 8.24 8.49 -7.10
C ALA A 9 7.30 7.31 -6.86
N LEU A 10 6.01 7.58 -6.74
CA LEU A 10 4.95 6.62 -6.46
C LEU A 10 3.85 6.70 -7.53
N GLY A 11 3.05 5.65 -7.64
CA GLY A 11 1.96 5.59 -8.58
C GLY A 11 2.43 5.70 -10.03
N LYS A 12 1.90 6.64 -10.78
CA LYS A 12 2.32 6.95 -12.16
C LYS A 12 3.48 7.96 -12.24
N GLY A 13 4.05 8.33 -11.09
CA GLY A 13 5.16 9.29 -10.99
C GLY A 13 4.75 10.69 -10.53
N ASP A 14 3.46 10.95 -10.37
CA ASP A 14 2.92 12.26 -9.97
C ASP A 14 3.04 12.52 -8.46
N TYR A 15 3.28 11.47 -7.68
CA TYR A 15 3.43 11.52 -6.23
C TYR A 15 4.88 11.24 -5.84
N VAL A 16 5.42 12.02 -4.91
CA VAL A 16 6.80 11.88 -4.45
C VAL A 16 6.81 11.81 -2.93
N ALA A 17 7.42 10.76 -2.39
CA ALA A 17 7.74 10.61 -0.97
C ALA A 17 9.23 10.88 -0.73
N GLY A 18 9.59 11.32 0.48
CA GLY A 18 10.98 11.63 0.83
C GLY A 18 11.39 13.06 0.48
N GLY A 19 12.70 13.32 0.31
CA GLY A 19 13.25 14.65 0.01
C GLY A 19 13.28 15.58 1.21
N ALA A 20 13.05 15.09 2.43
CA ALA A 20 13.12 15.90 3.63
C ALA A 20 14.58 16.28 3.94
N LYS A 21 14.82 17.57 4.19
CA LYS A 21 16.14 18.13 4.55
C LYS A 21 16.29 18.40 6.05
N GLY A 22 15.24 18.19 6.81
CA GLY A 22 15.21 18.39 8.27
C GLY A 22 14.10 17.60 8.93
N MET A 23 13.98 17.70 10.24
CA MET A 23 12.90 17.06 10.98
C MET A 23 11.55 17.74 10.71
N PRO A 24 10.43 16.99 10.57
CA PRO A 24 9.12 17.56 10.24
C PRO A 24 8.64 18.64 11.21
N PHE A 25 9.03 18.56 12.48
CA PHE A 25 8.67 19.54 13.52
C PHE A 25 9.56 20.79 13.53
N LEU A 26 10.64 20.82 12.74
CA LEU A 26 11.50 21.99 12.57
C LEU A 26 11.04 22.85 11.38
N SER A 27 9.75 23.07 11.25
CA SER A 27 9.16 23.84 10.14
C SER A 27 9.66 25.28 10.04
N PHE A 28 10.13 25.85 11.15
CA PHE A 28 10.72 27.18 11.21
C PHE A 28 12.08 27.27 10.48
N GLU A 29 12.75 26.15 10.25
CA GLU A 29 13.99 26.11 9.44
C GLU A 29 13.70 26.10 7.93
N ASN A 30 12.43 26.01 7.54
CA ASN A 30 11.95 25.99 6.14
C ASN A 30 12.62 24.93 5.26
N LEU A 31 13.07 23.83 5.86
CA LEU A 31 13.82 22.76 5.20
C LEU A 31 12.91 21.66 4.62
N ASN A 32 11.65 21.61 5.07
CA ASN A 32 10.68 20.61 4.66
C ASN A 32 9.50 21.27 3.93
N LYS A 33 9.45 21.06 2.61
CA LYS A 33 8.34 21.55 1.78
C LYS A 33 7.23 20.52 1.58
N LEU A 34 7.49 19.24 1.90
CA LEU A 34 6.56 18.14 1.70
C LEU A 34 5.78 17.87 2.99
N ARG A 35 4.47 17.87 2.91
CA ARG A 35 3.61 17.43 4.01
C ARG A 35 3.60 15.90 4.10
N PRO A 36 3.28 15.32 5.26
CA PRO A 36 2.99 13.89 5.35
C PRO A 36 1.83 13.51 4.41
N MET A 37 1.96 12.36 3.77
CA MET A 37 0.90 11.79 2.94
C MET A 37 -0.13 11.06 3.81
N ILE A 38 -1.40 11.18 3.45
CA ILE A 38 -2.50 10.49 4.12
C ILE A 38 -2.83 9.24 3.31
N ALA A 39 -2.72 8.06 3.94
CA ALA A 39 -3.11 6.79 3.35
C ALA A 39 -4.49 6.36 3.86
N GLY A 40 -5.45 6.15 2.95
CA GLY A 40 -6.74 5.56 3.26
C GLY A 40 -6.65 4.04 3.25
N GLU A 41 -6.93 3.39 4.39
CA GLU A 41 -6.89 1.92 4.49
C GLU A 41 -8.18 1.29 3.99
N VAL A 42 -8.04 0.21 3.22
CA VAL A 42 -9.11 -0.61 2.66
C VAL A 42 -8.80 -2.07 2.92
N TRP A 43 -9.80 -2.84 3.37
CA TRP A 43 -9.68 -4.30 3.48
C TRP A 43 -10.49 -4.97 2.37
N ASP A 44 -9.94 -6.02 1.78
CA ASP A 44 -10.64 -6.82 0.77
C ASP A 44 -11.58 -7.88 1.37
N ASP A 45 -11.41 -8.15 2.66
CA ASP A 45 -12.31 -8.96 3.48
C ASP A 45 -12.57 -8.26 4.81
N ILE A 46 -13.80 -7.85 5.04
CA ILE A 46 -14.25 -7.13 6.23
C ILE A 46 -14.91 -8.03 7.29
N THR A 47 -14.77 -9.36 7.16
CA THR A 47 -15.39 -10.30 8.11
C THR A 47 -15.00 -9.99 9.54
N ASP A 48 -13.73 -9.72 9.79
CA ASP A 48 -13.20 -9.37 11.12
C ASP A 48 -13.05 -7.85 11.34
N TYR A 49 -13.56 -7.04 10.43
CA TYR A 49 -13.49 -5.59 10.60
C TYR A 49 -14.49 -5.14 11.68
N PRO A 50 -14.11 -4.24 12.60
CA PRO A 50 -14.99 -3.82 13.70
C PRO A 50 -16.32 -3.23 13.21
N GLU A 51 -17.45 -3.72 13.71
CA GLU A 51 -18.80 -3.28 13.27
C GLU A 51 -18.99 -1.78 13.43
N ILE A 52 -18.53 -1.20 14.54
CA ILE A 52 -18.63 0.24 14.78
C ILE A 52 -17.88 1.06 13.72
N ALA A 53 -16.80 0.51 13.15
CA ALA A 53 -16.07 1.16 12.09
C ALA A 53 -16.78 0.98 10.73
N LYS A 54 -17.43 -0.16 10.48
CA LYS A 54 -18.24 -0.38 9.27
C LYS A 54 -19.37 0.64 9.16
N GLU A 55 -20.04 0.93 10.28
CA GLU A 55 -21.13 1.92 10.34
C GLU A 55 -20.69 3.30 9.84
N MET A 56 -19.43 3.69 10.13
CA MET A 56 -18.89 4.98 9.69
C MET A 56 -18.77 5.11 8.16
N PHE A 57 -18.64 3.99 7.46
CA PHE A 57 -18.50 3.97 5.99
C PHE A 57 -19.82 3.84 5.23
N SER A 58 -20.96 3.77 5.94
CA SER A 58 -22.31 3.74 5.35
C SER A 58 -22.46 2.69 4.24
N GLY A 59 -21.90 1.49 4.44
CA GLY A 59 -21.93 0.36 3.49
C GLY A 59 -20.91 0.45 2.33
N ARG A 60 -20.17 1.53 2.19
CA ARG A 60 -19.16 1.67 1.11
C ARG A 60 -17.95 0.75 1.33
N CYS A 61 -17.74 0.25 2.55
CA CYS A 61 -16.69 -0.72 2.86
C CYS A 61 -16.98 -2.15 2.37
N ASP A 62 -18.19 -2.44 1.89
CA ASP A 62 -18.56 -3.76 1.38
C ASP A 62 -17.89 -4.08 0.03
N ASP A 63 -17.57 -3.05 -0.76
CA ASP A 63 -16.76 -3.17 -1.98
C ASP A 63 -15.44 -2.41 -1.80
N PRO A 64 -14.28 -3.10 -1.83
CA PRO A 64 -12.97 -2.48 -1.69
C PRO A 64 -12.69 -1.36 -2.69
N VAL A 65 -13.24 -1.44 -3.91
CA VAL A 65 -13.05 -0.42 -4.95
C VAL A 65 -13.85 0.84 -4.64
N GLU A 66 -15.09 0.69 -4.17
CA GLU A 66 -15.92 1.81 -3.74
C GLU A 66 -15.35 2.46 -2.47
N TRP A 67 -14.83 1.65 -1.56
CA TRP A 67 -14.16 2.15 -0.36
C TRP A 67 -12.90 2.96 -0.70
N ALA A 68 -12.07 2.46 -1.63
CA ALA A 68 -10.92 3.19 -2.12
C ALA A 68 -11.31 4.50 -2.84
N THR A 69 -12.42 4.49 -3.58
CA THR A 69 -12.96 5.67 -4.24
C THR A 69 -13.40 6.71 -3.22
N MET A 70 -14.05 6.30 -2.14
CA MET A 70 -14.43 7.19 -1.03
C MET A 70 -13.22 7.87 -0.40
N TRP A 71 -12.13 7.12 -0.15
CA TRP A 71 -10.91 7.72 0.38
C TRP A 71 -10.31 8.78 -0.55
N LYS A 72 -10.35 8.54 -1.86
CA LYS A 72 -9.96 9.54 -2.86
C LYS A 72 -10.84 10.80 -2.77
N GLU A 73 -12.16 10.64 -2.66
CA GLU A 73 -13.11 11.76 -2.51
C GLU A 73 -12.83 12.58 -1.25
N LEU A 74 -12.40 11.92 -0.17
CA LEU A 74 -12.02 12.56 1.10
C LEU A 74 -10.62 13.17 1.08
N GLY A 75 -9.88 13.05 -0.02
CA GLY A 75 -8.57 13.68 -0.20
C GLY A 75 -7.39 12.86 0.30
N ALA A 76 -7.50 11.54 0.38
CA ALA A 76 -6.35 10.67 0.63
C ALA A 76 -5.34 10.77 -0.52
N ASP A 77 -4.05 10.68 -0.18
CA ASP A 77 -2.94 10.72 -1.14
C ASP A 77 -2.56 9.33 -1.65
N ILE A 78 -2.79 8.30 -0.84
CA ILE A 78 -2.43 6.91 -1.09
C ILE A 78 -3.59 6.02 -0.67
N ILE A 79 -3.84 4.94 -1.41
CA ILE A 79 -4.71 3.86 -0.95
C ILE A 79 -3.85 2.74 -0.38
N CYS A 80 -4.13 2.32 0.85
CA CYS A 80 -3.51 1.16 1.49
C CYS A 80 -4.48 0.00 1.48
N ILE A 81 -4.31 -0.96 0.56
CA ILE A 81 -5.12 -2.18 0.57
C ILE A 81 -4.46 -3.26 1.41
N ARG A 82 -5.24 -3.84 2.33
CA ARG A 82 -4.89 -5.05 3.07
C ARG A 82 -5.63 -6.24 2.49
N LEU A 83 -4.86 -7.22 2.01
CA LEU A 83 -5.36 -8.44 1.40
C LEU A 83 -5.68 -9.47 2.50
N MET A 84 -6.76 -9.26 3.24
CA MET A 84 -7.17 -10.16 4.32
C MET A 84 -7.79 -11.46 3.79
N SER A 85 -8.33 -11.43 2.58
CA SER A 85 -8.95 -12.58 1.93
C SER A 85 -7.96 -13.70 1.58
N ILE A 86 -6.66 -13.38 1.45
CA ILE A 86 -5.64 -14.37 1.09
C ILE A 86 -5.23 -15.27 2.26
N ASP A 87 -5.67 -14.96 3.49
CA ASP A 87 -5.37 -15.76 4.67
C ASP A 87 -5.76 -17.23 4.46
N PRO A 88 -4.79 -18.17 4.53
CA PRO A 88 -5.05 -19.59 4.29
C PRO A 88 -6.00 -20.23 5.31
N PHE A 89 -6.16 -19.61 6.47
CA PHE A 89 -7.09 -20.06 7.52
C PHE A 89 -8.50 -19.46 7.39
N LYS A 90 -8.72 -18.60 6.38
CA LYS A 90 -10.00 -17.92 6.10
C LYS A 90 -10.46 -18.19 4.67
N LYS A 91 -10.60 -17.18 3.83
CA LYS A 91 -11.06 -17.33 2.44
C LYS A 91 -10.06 -18.00 1.51
N ASN A 92 -8.76 -17.90 1.83
CA ASN A 92 -7.68 -18.43 1.01
C ASN A 92 -7.81 -18.05 -0.48
N ALA A 93 -8.15 -16.77 -0.73
CA ALA A 93 -8.32 -16.24 -2.08
C ALA A 93 -7.04 -16.40 -2.91
N SER A 94 -7.18 -16.55 -4.22
CA SER A 94 -6.04 -16.76 -5.09
C SER A 94 -5.18 -15.49 -5.24
N ALA A 95 -3.89 -15.68 -5.56
CA ALA A 95 -3.01 -14.57 -5.86
C ALA A 95 -3.45 -13.77 -7.09
N ASP A 96 -4.13 -14.43 -8.03
CA ASP A 96 -4.66 -13.82 -9.24
C ASP A 96 -5.86 -12.91 -8.95
N ASP A 97 -6.75 -13.32 -8.05
CA ASP A 97 -7.87 -12.51 -7.61
C ASP A 97 -7.36 -11.25 -6.88
N ALA A 98 -6.35 -11.44 -6.00
CA ALA A 98 -5.71 -10.33 -5.31
C ALA A 98 -5.07 -9.32 -6.28
N ALA A 99 -4.31 -9.80 -7.26
CA ALA A 99 -3.69 -8.93 -8.27
C ALA A 99 -4.74 -8.19 -9.13
N THR A 100 -5.82 -8.88 -9.48
CA THR A 100 -6.95 -8.30 -10.23
C THR A 100 -7.63 -7.19 -9.44
N LEU A 101 -7.87 -7.41 -8.15
CA LEU A 101 -8.45 -6.40 -7.27
C LEU A 101 -7.56 -5.17 -7.14
N VAL A 102 -6.25 -5.37 -6.89
CA VAL A 102 -5.28 -4.27 -6.80
C VAL A 102 -5.27 -3.45 -8.08
N GLN A 103 -5.26 -4.12 -9.26
CA GLN A 103 -5.31 -3.42 -10.56
C GLN A 103 -6.59 -2.59 -10.72
N ARG A 104 -7.75 -3.13 -10.32
CA ARG A 104 -9.03 -2.39 -10.36
C ARG A 104 -8.99 -1.13 -9.50
N ILE A 105 -8.40 -1.21 -8.30
CA ILE A 105 -8.24 -0.05 -7.41
C ILE A 105 -7.32 1.00 -8.04
N VAL A 106 -6.18 0.58 -8.60
CA VAL A 106 -5.24 1.47 -9.31
C VAL A 106 -5.95 2.22 -10.44
N ASP A 107 -6.69 1.49 -11.27
CA ASP A 107 -7.35 2.06 -12.46
C ASP A 107 -8.51 3.02 -12.06
N LYS A 108 -9.25 2.67 -11.02
CA LYS A 108 -10.39 3.47 -10.56
C LYS A 108 -9.96 4.73 -9.83
N THR A 109 -8.98 4.63 -8.92
CA THR A 109 -8.57 5.76 -8.08
C THR A 109 -7.54 6.65 -8.76
N ASN A 110 -6.67 6.08 -9.59
CA ASN A 110 -5.49 6.75 -10.15
C ASN A 110 -4.56 7.34 -9.07
N LEU A 111 -4.64 6.84 -7.83
CA LEU A 111 -3.75 7.17 -6.72
C LEU A 111 -2.63 6.13 -6.61
N PRO A 112 -1.51 6.47 -5.96
CA PRO A 112 -0.55 5.44 -5.52
C PRO A 112 -1.24 4.41 -4.63
N VAL A 113 -0.87 3.14 -4.80
CA VAL A 113 -1.44 2.06 -4.00
C VAL A 113 -0.32 1.37 -3.22
N MET A 114 -0.53 1.27 -1.91
CA MET A 114 0.26 0.44 -1.01
C MET A 114 -0.48 -0.88 -0.82
N VAL A 115 0.22 -1.99 -0.98
CA VAL A 115 -0.36 -3.34 -0.85
C VAL A 115 0.26 -4.03 0.35
N SER A 116 -0.59 -4.44 1.29
CA SER A 116 -0.22 -5.21 2.49
C SER A 116 -0.87 -6.58 2.44
N GLY A 117 -0.17 -7.60 2.91
CA GLY A 117 -0.70 -8.94 3.05
C GLY A 117 -1.59 -9.13 4.29
N CYS A 118 -1.94 -10.38 4.57
CA CYS A 118 -2.79 -10.77 5.71
C CYS A 118 -2.03 -10.93 7.03
N GLY A 119 -0.69 -10.98 6.97
CA GLY A 119 0.19 -11.21 8.12
C GLY A 119 0.75 -12.64 8.21
N ASN A 120 0.37 -13.53 7.30
CA ASN A 120 1.04 -14.82 7.12
C ASN A 120 2.22 -14.65 6.17
N VAL A 121 3.44 -14.67 6.70
CA VAL A 121 4.66 -14.29 5.96
C VAL A 121 4.85 -15.11 4.68
N GLU A 122 4.67 -16.42 4.73
CA GLU A 122 4.84 -17.29 3.55
C GLU A 122 3.80 -16.97 2.47
N ARG A 123 2.54 -16.83 2.88
CA ARG A 123 1.44 -16.51 1.98
C ARG A 123 1.56 -15.11 1.41
N ASP A 124 1.96 -14.15 2.23
CA ASP A 124 2.17 -12.77 1.81
C ASP A 124 3.26 -12.67 0.73
N ILE A 125 4.39 -13.37 0.91
CA ILE A 125 5.47 -13.42 -0.09
C ILE A 125 4.98 -14.03 -1.40
N GLU A 126 4.23 -15.13 -1.34
CA GLU A 126 3.66 -15.79 -2.52
C GLU A 126 2.76 -14.83 -3.29
N VAL A 127 1.75 -14.29 -2.62
CA VAL A 127 0.72 -13.46 -3.25
C VAL A 127 1.27 -12.11 -3.70
N LEU A 128 2.05 -11.43 -2.87
CA LEU A 128 2.62 -10.12 -3.23
C LEU A 128 3.64 -10.24 -4.38
N THR A 129 4.31 -11.37 -4.54
CA THR A 129 5.15 -11.64 -5.71
C THR A 129 4.30 -11.62 -6.98
N VAL A 130 3.16 -12.32 -7.01
CA VAL A 130 2.24 -12.34 -8.16
C VAL A 130 1.63 -10.95 -8.41
N VAL A 131 1.27 -10.23 -7.35
CA VAL A 131 0.81 -8.83 -7.46
C VAL A 131 1.85 -7.96 -8.15
N CYS A 132 3.13 -8.05 -7.76
CA CYS A 132 4.23 -7.32 -8.40
C CYS A 132 4.37 -7.65 -9.89
N GLU A 133 4.17 -8.92 -10.28
CA GLU A 133 4.31 -9.37 -11.65
C GLU A 133 3.13 -8.96 -12.55
N LYS A 134 1.92 -8.91 -12.00
CA LYS A 134 0.68 -8.73 -12.76
C LYS A 134 0.17 -7.30 -12.82
N VAL A 135 0.32 -6.52 -11.76
CA VAL A 135 -0.13 -5.13 -11.74
C VAL A 135 0.79 -4.25 -12.60
N LYS A 136 0.19 -3.50 -13.52
CA LYS A 136 0.92 -2.73 -14.54
C LYS A 136 0.56 -1.24 -14.49
N ASN A 137 1.39 -0.44 -15.16
CA ASN A 137 1.19 1.00 -15.36
C ASN A 137 1.13 1.82 -14.06
N THR A 138 1.73 1.30 -12.99
CA THR A 138 1.83 2.00 -11.70
C THR A 138 3.03 1.49 -10.92
N ARG A 139 3.51 2.30 -10.01
CA ARG A 139 4.58 1.96 -9.07
C ARG A 139 3.95 1.75 -7.71
N LEU A 140 3.72 0.47 -7.34
CA LEU A 140 3.16 0.09 -6.05
C LEU A 140 4.17 0.27 -4.92
N LEU A 141 3.63 0.44 -3.70
CA LEU A 141 4.39 0.26 -2.45
C LEU A 141 4.03 -1.12 -1.88
N ILE A 142 5.01 -1.99 -1.77
CA ILE A 142 4.83 -3.34 -1.23
C ILE A 142 5.12 -3.32 0.26
N ASN A 143 4.14 -3.54 1.09
CA ASN A 143 4.20 -3.49 2.55
C ASN A 143 3.79 -4.87 3.12
N LYS A 144 4.56 -5.46 3.97
CA LYS A 144 5.89 -5.09 4.40
C LYS A 144 6.88 -6.16 3.97
N VAL A 145 8.14 -5.81 3.88
CA VAL A 145 9.23 -6.75 3.64
C VAL A 145 10.02 -6.87 4.93
N GLU A 146 9.97 -8.05 5.54
CA GLU A 146 10.65 -8.38 6.80
C GLU A 146 11.95 -9.15 6.57
N GLU A 147 12.78 -9.24 7.61
CA GLU A 147 13.99 -10.07 7.60
C GLU A 147 13.61 -11.55 7.38
N GLY A 148 14.44 -12.28 6.62
CA GLY A 148 14.26 -13.69 6.28
C GLY A 148 14.05 -13.89 4.77
N GLU A 149 12.89 -14.31 4.33
CA GLU A 149 12.58 -14.65 2.91
C GLU A 149 12.35 -13.44 1.97
N TYR A 150 12.79 -12.24 2.39
CA TYR A 150 12.55 -10.99 1.66
C TYR A 150 13.09 -10.95 0.23
N LYS A 151 14.12 -11.75 -0.07
CA LYS A 151 14.84 -11.68 -1.36
C LYS A 151 13.94 -11.94 -2.56
N LYS A 152 13.05 -12.93 -2.46
CA LYS A 152 12.11 -13.27 -3.54
C LYS A 152 11.18 -12.10 -3.85
N LEU A 153 10.53 -11.57 -2.82
CA LEU A 153 9.58 -10.45 -2.97
C LEU A 153 10.29 -9.17 -3.41
N ALA A 154 11.45 -8.85 -2.84
CA ALA A 154 12.25 -7.69 -3.23
C ALA A 154 12.70 -7.77 -4.70
N THR A 155 13.12 -8.96 -5.16
CA THR A 155 13.50 -9.18 -6.56
C THR A 155 12.31 -8.95 -7.50
N ALA A 156 11.14 -9.50 -7.17
CA ALA A 156 9.93 -9.31 -7.97
C ALA A 156 9.50 -7.83 -8.02
N ALA A 157 9.53 -7.14 -6.89
CA ALA A 157 9.20 -5.72 -6.80
C ALA A 157 10.17 -4.87 -7.64
N MET A 158 11.47 -5.09 -7.52
CA MET A 158 12.48 -4.37 -8.28
C MET A 158 12.37 -4.62 -9.79
N ALA A 159 12.18 -5.89 -10.20
CA ALA A 159 12.05 -6.27 -11.61
C ALA A 159 10.84 -5.59 -12.29
N ASN A 160 9.80 -5.27 -11.53
CA ASN A 160 8.58 -4.61 -12.01
C ASN A 160 8.49 -3.12 -11.61
N ASN A 161 9.61 -2.52 -11.18
CA ASN A 161 9.71 -1.10 -10.81
C ASN A 161 8.79 -0.68 -9.64
N HIS A 162 8.49 -1.59 -8.73
CA HIS A 162 7.76 -1.29 -7.49
C HIS A 162 8.70 -0.88 -6.36
N VAL A 163 8.14 -0.30 -5.31
CA VAL A 163 8.85 0.14 -4.10
C VAL A 163 8.54 -0.83 -2.97
N ILE A 164 9.51 -1.15 -2.15
CA ILE A 164 9.33 -1.96 -0.94
C ILE A 164 9.40 -1.09 0.31
N ILE A 165 8.62 -1.45 1.30
CA ILE A 165 8.69 -0.88 2.65
C ILE A 165 9.38 -1.94 3.52
N GLY A 166 10.65 -1.70 3.84
CA GLY A 166 11.42 -2.56 4.74
C GLY A 166 11.01 -2.34 6.20
N PHE A 167 10.80 -3.43 6.91
CA PHE A 167 10.54 -3.41 8.34
C PHE A 167 11.65 -4.16 9.08
N SER A 168 12.23 -3.52 10.09
CA SER A 168 13.24 -4.11 10.96
C SER A 168 12.85 -3.90 12.42
N ASN A 169 12.90 -4.97 13.20
CA ASN A 169 12.83 -4.87 14.66
C ASN A 169 14.21 -4.42 15.16
N LEU A 170 14.30 -3.20 15.67
CA LEU A 170 15.49 -2.67 16.33
C LEU A 170 15.52 -3.09 17.79
#